data_e0e86365f82f26fcd07497b945e7b409
#
_entry.id   e0e86365f82f26fcd07497b945e7b409
#
_cell.length_a   1.000
_cell.length_b   1.000
_cell.length_c   1.000
_cell.angle_alpha   90.00
_cell.angle_beta   90.00
_cell.angle_gamma   90.00
#
_symmetry.space_group_name_H-M   'P 1'
#
loop_
_entity.id
_entity.type
_entity.pdbx_description
1 polymer ?
#
loop_
_entity_poly.entity_id
_entity_poly.type
_entity_poly.pdbx_seq_one_letter_code
_entity_poly.pdbx_strand_id
1 'polypeptide(L)'
;MMHTYVGGCQCGKVRYEMSGEIGEVIACNCSRCGKLGTLLTFVPAENFKLLSGEDATTLYKFNKGIIQHRFCTTCGVESFANGKAPNGAEMVAVNVRCLDDIDLDSLNVKKFDGKKY
;
A
#
# COMPACT_ATOMS: atom_id res chain seq x y z
N MET A 1 16.59 1.14 -13.05
CA MET A 1 16.96 2.33 -12.25
C MET A 1 15.92 2.53 -11.15
N MET A 2 16.35 2.72 -9.93
CA MET A 2 15.41 2.94 -8.83
C MET A 2 14.99 4.40 -8.74
N HIS A 3 13.70 4.61 -8.58
CA HIS A 3 13.12 5.93 -8.34
C HIS A 3 12.65 6.00 -6.89
N THR A 4 12.64 7.21 -6.33
CA THR A 4 12.07 7.44 -5.02
C THR A 4 10.74 8.18 -5.19
N TYR A 5 9.70 7.60 -4.61
CA TYR A 5 8.36 8.15 -4.64
C TYR A 5 7.97 8.56 -3.22
N VAL A 6 7.22 9.65 -3.10
CA VAL A 6 6.73 10.14 -1.81
C VAL A 6 5.20 10.12 -1.87
N GLY A 7 4.60 9.75 -0.77
CA GLY A 7 3.15 9.73 -0.67
C GLY A 7 2.66 9.78 0.76
N GLY A 8 1.37 9.58 0.94
CA GLY A 8 0.78 9.58 2.26
C GLY A 8 -0.74 9.64 2.22
N CYS A 9 -1.34 9.90 3.39
CA CYS A 9 -2.79 9.99 3.52
C CYS A 9 -3.30 11.38 3.10
N GLN A 10 -4.62 11.51 3.06
CA GLN A 10 -5.25 12.74 2.59
C GLN A 10 -4.96 13.95 3.51
N CYS A 11 -4.96 13.75 4.83
CA CYS A 11 -4.75 14.85 5.77
C CYS A 11 -3.28 15.20 6.00
N GLY A 12 -2.36 14.39 5.48
CA GLY A 12 -0.93 14.64 5.56
C GLY A 12 -0.25 14.15 6.83
N LYS A 13 -0.97 13.58 7.78
CA LYS A 13 -0.35 13.07 9.01
C LYS A 13 0.53 11.86 8.77
N VAL A 14 0.18 11.04 7.78
CA VAL A 14 0.96 9.87 7.39
C VAL A 14 1.72 10.23 6.11
N ARG A 15 3.05 10.18 6.18
CA ARG A 15 3.91 10.43 5.01
C ARG A 15 4.96 9.34 4.95
N TYR A 16 5.29 8.91 3.74
CA TYR A 16 6.30 7.88 3.52
C TYR A 16 7.02 8.10 2.21
N GLU A 17 8.15 7.40 2.05
CA GLU A 17 8.81 7.31 0.77
C GLU A 17 9.07 5.83 0.45
N MET A 18 9.05 5.50 -0.83
CA MET A 18 9.41 4.18 -1.30
C MET A 18 10.39 4.30 -2.45
N SER A 19 11.28 3.32 -2.55
CA SER A 19 12.27 3.24 -3.63
C SER A 19 11.99 2.00 -4.47
N GLY A 20 12.04 2.15 -5.78
CA GLY A 20 11.81 1.06 -6.71
C GLY A 20 11.23 1.55 -8.01
N GLU A 21 10.82 0.61 -8.85
CA GLU A 21 10.12 0.93 -10.09
C GLU A 21 8.69 0.43 -9.97
N ILE A 22 7.75 1.28 -10.37
CA ILE A 22 6.34 0.90 -10.42
C ILE A 22 6.08 0.32 -11.80
N GLY A 23 6.03 -0.99 -11.87
CA GLY A 23 5.66 -1.68 -13.09
C GLY A 23 4.17 -1.95 -13.10
N GLU A 24 3.80 -3.21 -12.89
CA GLU A 24 2.42 -3.60 -12.81
C GLU A 24 1.86 -3.32 -11.41
N VAL A 25 0.66 -2.74 -11.35
CA VAL A 25 -0.03 -2.54 -10.07
C VAL A 25 -1.23 -3.49 -9.99
N ILE A 26 -1.59 -3.86 -8.77
CA ILE A 26 -2.61 -4.88 -8.52
C ILE A 26 -3.90 -4.23 -8.04
N ALA A 27 -5.00 -4.53 -8.74
CA ALA A 27 -6.34 -4.20 -8.28
C ALA A 27 -6.97 -5.47 -7.72
N CYS A 28 -6.96 -5.62 -6.39
CA CYS A 28 -7.48 -6.80 -5.72
C CYS A 28 -8.97 -6.66 -5.46
N ASN A 29 -9.73 -7.74 -5.63
CA ASN A 29 -11.16 -7.74 -5.39
C ASN A 29 -11.56 -8.40 -4.06
N CYS A 30 -10.63 -8.59 -3.14
CA CYS A 30 -10.99 -9.14 -1.84
C CYS A 30 -11.98 -8.22 -1.13
N SER A 31 -12.58 -8.70 -0.03
CA SER A 31 -13.64 -7.96 0.64
C SER A 31 -13.24 -6.55 1.07
N ARG A 32 -11.97 -6.34 1.36
CA ARG A 32 -11.47 -5.01 1.77
C ARG A 32 -10.97 -4.19 0.60
N CYS A 33 -10.04 -4.71 -0.19
CA CYS A 33 -9.46 -3.97 -1.31
C CYS A 33 -10.48 -3.63 -2.37
N GLY A 34 -11.46 -4.50 -2.59
CA GLY A 34 -12.54 -4.24 -3.53
C GLY A 34 -13.40 -3.05 -3.13
N LYS A 35 -13.58 -2.84 -1.83
CA LYS A 35 -14.37 -1.71 -1.33
C LYS A 35 -13.54 -0.43 -1.22
N LEU A 36 -12.26 -0.55 -0.91
CA LEU A 36 -11.37 0.60 -0.82
C LEU A 36 -10.97 1.16 -2.18
N GLY A 37 -10.89 0.30 -3.19
CA GLY A 37 -10.42 0.72 -4.50
C GLY A 37 -8.93 0.92 -4.59
N THR A 38 -8.16 0.26 -3.71
CA THR A 38 -6.70 0.41 -3.70
C THR A 38 -6.06 -0.15 -4.97
N LEU A 39 -4.98 0.50 -5.40
CA LEU A 39 -4.09 -0.01 -6.44
C LEU A 39 -2.74 -0.23 -5.78
N LEU A 40 -2.27 -1.46 -5.75
CA LEU A 40 -1.13 -1.83 -4.93
C LEU A 40 0.11 -2.15 -5.76
N THR A 41 1.25 -1.65 -5.29
CA THR A 41 2.57 -2.12 -5.71
C THR A 41 3.27 -2.67 -4.48
N PHE A 42 4.11 -3.67 -4.67
CA PHE A 42 4.77 -4.35 -3.56
C PHE A 42 6.25 -4.04 -3.59
N VAL A 43 6.80 -3.63 -2.45
CA VAL A 43 8.24 -3.37 -2.31
C VAL A 43 8.76 -4.10 -1.09
N PRO A 44 10.05 -4.50 -1.10
CA PRO A 44 10.68 -5.01 0.12
C PRO A 44 10.59 -3.97 1.24
N ALA A 45 10.45 -4.42 2.48
CA ALA A 45 10.34 -3.49 3.61
C ALA A 45 11.52 -2.53 3.71
N GLU A 46 12.70 -2.96 3.29
CA GLU A 46 13.91 -2.12 3.29
C GLU A 46 13.82 -0.95 2.32
N ASN A 47 12.92 -1.02 1.32
CA ASN A 47 12.73 0.02 0.33
C ASN A 47 11.59 0.98 0.71
N PHE A 48 11.02 0.82 1.89
CA PHE A 48 9.91 1.64 2.38
C PHE A 48 10.36 2.33 3.65
N LYS A 49 10.11 3.65 3.72
CA LYS A 49 10.44 4.43 4.91
C LYS A 49 9.25 5.30 5.30
N LEU A 50 8.76 5.08 6.50
CA LEU A 50 7.69 5.93 7.05
C LEU A 50 8.34 7.20 7.58
N LEU A 51 7.95 8.34 7.03
CA LEU A 51 8.52 9.64 7.38
C LEU A 51 7.79 10.28 8.55
N SER A 52 6.47 10.06 8.64
CA SER A 52 5.67 10.59 9.74
C SER A 52 4.38 9.78 9.87
N GLY A 53 3.75 9.90 11.04
CA GLY A 53 2.44 9.27 11.28
C GLY A 53 2.51 7.87 11.85
N GLU A 54 3.64 7.46 12.40
CA GLU A 54 3.75 6.16 13.05
C GLU A 54 2.66 5.97 14.10
N ASP A 55 2.37 7.01 14.87
CA ASP A 55 1.32 7.00 15.90
C ASP A 55 -0.06 7.39 15.37
N ALA A 56 -0.15 7.72 14.08
CA ALA A 56 -1.38 8.22 13.48
C ALA A 56 -2.10 7.17 12.64
N THR A 57 -1.65 5.92 12.68
CA THR A 57 -2.30 4.83 11.96
C THR A 57 -3.05 3.91 12.88
N THR A 58 -4.17 3.38 12.38
CA THR A 58 -4.92 2.32 13.04
C THR A 58 -4.65 1.01 12.29
N LEU A 59 -4.41 -0.04 13.05
CA LEU A 59 -4.14 -1.37 12.50
C LEU A 59 -5.45 -2.15 12.37
N TYR A 60 -5.69 -2.70 11.20
CA TYR A 60 -6.83 -3.57 10.97
C TYR A 60 -6.35 -4.89 10.37
N LYS A 61 -6.83 -5.99 10.93
CA LYS A 61 -6.53 -7.35 10.44
C LYS A 61 -7.84 -8.09 10.22
N PHE A 62 -7.88 -8.90 9.19
CA PHE A 62 -9.02 -9.78 8.94
C PHE A 62 -8.53 -11.08 8.29
N ASN A 63 -9.43 -12.04 8.11
CA ASN A 63 -9.12 -13.35 7.56
C ASN A 63 -8.05 -14.03 8.44
N LYS A 64 -6.92 -14.42 7.88
CA LYS A 64 -5.84 -15.07 8.64
C LYS A 64 -5.02 -14.12 9.49
N GLY A 65 -5.22 -12.80 9.34
CA GLY A 65 -4.52 -11.79 10.12
C GLY A 65 -3.05 -11.61 9.76
N ILE A 66 -2.62 -12.13 8.61
CA ILE A 66 -1.23 -12.05 8.19
C ILE A 66 -0.90 -10.65 7.69
N ILE A 67 -1.82 -10.03 6.95
CA ILE A 67 -1.62 -8.71 6.39
C ILE A 67 -2.07 -7.68 7.42
N GLN A 68 -1.18 -6.72 7.70
CA GLN A 68 -1.45 -5.63 8.63
C GLN A 68 -1.84 -4.40 7.85
N HIS A 69 -3.14 -4.15 7.76
CA HIS A 69 -3.66 -2.98 7.08
C HIS A 69 -3.55 -1.77 7.99
N ARG A 70 -2.93 -0.71 7.49
CA ARG A 70 -2.75 0.50 8.28
C ARG A 70 -3.43 1.66 7.56
N PHE A 71 -4.34 2.31 8.26
CA PHE A 71 -5.02 3.48 7.72
C PHE A 71 -4.90 4.64 8.70
N CYS A 72 -4.95 5.86 8.15
CA CYS A 72 -4.84 7.05 8.99
C CYS A 72 -6.00 7.13 9.96
N THR A 73 -5.68 7.30 11.24
CA THR A 73 -6.70 7.41 12.30
C THR A 73 -7.59 8.64 12.10
N THR A 74 -7.05 9.70 11.49
CA THR A 74 -7.76 10.96 11.33
C THR A 74 -8.59 11.01 10.05
N CYS A 75 -8.00 10.68 8.89
CA CYS A 75 -8.72 10.81 7.62
C CYS A 75 -9.21 9.48 7.03
N GLY A 76 -8.75 8.36 7.57
CA GLY A 76 -9.21 7.03 7.16
C GLY A 76 -8.57 6.47 5.89
N VAL A 77 -7.66 7.18 5.27
CA VAL A 77 -7.03 6.69 4.03
C VAL A 77 -5.99 5.63 4.33
N GLU A 78 -6.10 4.48 3.65
CA GLU A 78 -5.11 3.41 3.76
C GLU A 78 -4.00 3.63 2.73
N SER A 79 -2.85 4.09 3.21
CA SER A 79 -1.71 4.40 2.34
C SER A 79 -0.85 3.17 2.06
N PHE A 80 -0.79 2.23 2.99
CA PHE A 80 0.04 1.05 2.85
C PHE A 80 -0.43 -0.06 3.79
N ALA A 81 0.05 -1.27 3.50
CA ALA A 81 -0.16 -2.43 4.36
C ALA A 81 1.14 -3.20 4.47
N ASN A 82 1.38 -3.81 5.62
CA ASN A 82 2.54 -4.66 5.85
C ASN A 82 2.15 -6.13 5.66
N GLY A 83 3.01 -6.89 5.02
CA GLY A 83 2.76 -8.31 4.80
C GLY A 83 4.05 -9.07 4.59
N LYS A 84 3.92 -10.32 4.18
CA LYS A 84 5.07 -11.18 3.90
C LYS A 84 4.91 -11.85 2.55
N ALA A 85 6.02 -11.97 1.83
CA ALA A 85 6.09 -12.77 0.61
C ALA A 85 6.04 -14.26 0.96
N PRO A 86 5.76 -15.14 -0.02
CA PRO A 86 5.72 -16.59 0.24
C PRO A 86 6.99 -17.15 0.86
N ASN A 87 8.15 -16.53 0.61
CA ASN A 87 9.44 -16.95 1.19
C ASN A 87 9.67 -16.39 2.60
N GLY A 88 8.68 -15.69 3.18
CA GLY A 88 8.79 -15.11 4.52
C GLY A 88 9.40 -13.72 4.58
N ALA A 89 9.85 -13.16 3.45
CA ALA A 89 10.43 -11.82 3.42
C ALA A 89 9.35 -10.78 3.71
N GLU A 90 9.70 -9.77 4.50
CA GLU A 90 8.79 -8.68 4.81
C GLU A 90 8.62 -7.76 3.62
N MET A 91 7.37 -7.48 3.28
CA MET A 91 6.99 -6.66 2.14
C MET A 91 6.02 -5.57 2.58
N VAL A 92 6.00 -4.48 1.83
CA VAL A 92 5.00 -3.42 2.02
C VAL A 92 4.18 -3.30 0.74
N ALA A 93 2.87 -3.37 0.89
CA ALA A 93 1.94 -3.10 -0.20
C ALA A 93 1.60 -1.62 -0.15
N VAL A 94 2.06 -0.89 -1.14
CA VAL A 94 1.88 0.56 -1.21
C VAL A 94 0.69 0.88 -2.11
N ASN A 95 -0.24 1.68 -1.59
CA ASN A 95 -1.36 2.17 -2.38
C ASN A 95 -0.88 3.30 -3.28
N VAL A 96 -0.71 3.01 -4.57
CA VAL A 96 -0.16 4.00 -5.51
C VAL A 96 -1.07 5.20 -5.70
N ARG A 97 -2.36 5.09 -5.36
CA ARG A 97 -3.25 6.26 -5.37
C ARG A 97 -2.83 7.32 -4.34
N CYS A 98 -2.03 6.93 -3.35
CA CYS A 98 -1.55 7.83 -2.30
C CYS A 98 -0.20 8.47 -2.64
N LEU A 99 0.41 8.10 -3.77
CA LEU A 99 1.68 8.70 -4.19
C LEU A 99 1.45 10.08 -4.78
N ASP A 100 2.36 11.00 -4.44
CA ASP A 100 2.35 12.33 -5.03
C ASP A 100 2.82 12.24 -6.49
N ASP A 101 2.28 13.10 -7.33
CA ASP A 101 2.75 13.29 -8.71
C ASP A 101 2.74 12.00 -9.57
N ILE A 102 1.83 11.06 -9.26
CA ILE A 102 1.66 9.85 -10.05
C ILE A 102 0.56 10.05 -11.08
N ASP A 103 0.81 9.60 -12.32
CA ASP A 103 -0.22 9.55 -13.34
C ASP A 103 -0.87 8.18 -13.32
N LEU A 104 -2.04 8.08 -12.70
CA LEU A 104 -2.75 6.82 -12.55
C LEU A 104 -3.15 6.20 -13.88
N ASP A 105 -3.41 7.03 -14.90
CA ASP A 105 -3.82 6.54 -16.20
C ASP A 105 -2.68 5.87 -16.97
N SER A 106 -1.44 6.14 -16.60
CA SER A 106 -0.27 5.54 -17.23
C SER A 106 0.09 4.17 -16.66
N LEU A 107 -0.58 3.76 -15.56
CA LEU A 107 -0.23 2.53 -14.87
C LEU A 107 -0.78 1.30 -15.57
N ASN A 108 -0.01 0.22 -15.53
CA ASN A 108 -0.43 -1.08 -16.03
C ASN A 108 -1.12 -1.82 -14.87
N VAL A 109 -2.45 -1.88 -14.90
CA VAL A 109 -3.25 -2.45 -13.82
C VAL A 109 -3.59 -3.90 -14.11
N LYS A 110 -3.26 -4.79 -13.18
CA LYS A 110 -3.62 -6.20 -13.25
C LYS A 110 -4.66 -6.50 -12.17
N LYS A 111 -5.75 -7.13 -12.56
CA LYS A 111 -6.79 -7.56 -11.63
C LYS A 111 -6.36 -8.85 -10.95
N PHE A 112 -6.55 -8.90 -9.63
CA PHE A 112 -6.24 -10.06 -8.82
C PHE A 112 -7.50 -10.53 -8.10
N ASP A 113 -7.82 -11.82 -8.23
CA ASP A 113 -9.01 -12.38 -7.62
C ASP A 113 -8.72 -12.82 -6.18
N GLY A 114 -8.67 -11.84 -5.28
CA GLY A 114 -8.42 -12.08 -3.85
C GLY A 114 -9.57 -12.75 -3.12
N LYS A 115 -10.75 -12.79 -3.73
CA LYS A 115 -11.91 -13.46 -3.13
C LYS A 115 -11.70 -14.95 -2.98
N LYS A 116 -10.78 -15.54 -3.74
CA LYS A 116 -10.46 -16.96 -3.66
C LYS A 116 -9.69 -17.31 -2.39
N TYR A 117 -9.13 -16.36 -1.69
CA TYR A 117 -8.24 -16.57 -0.54
C TYR A 117 -8.79 -15.99 0.77
#